data_2556fe902ecc746de43c8eba1494af9a
#
_entry.id   2556fe902ecc746de43c8eba1494af9a
#
_cell.length_a   1.000
_cell.length_b   1.000
_cell.length_c   1.000
_cell.angle_alpha   90.00
_cell.angle_beta   90.00
_cell.angle_gamma   90.00
#
_symmetry.space_group_name_H-M   'P 1'
#
loop_
_entity.id
_entity.type
_entity.pdbx_description
1 polymer ?
#
loop_
_entity_poly.entity_id
_entity_poly.type
_entity_poly.pdbx_seq_one_letter_code
_entity_poly.pdbx_strand_id
1 'polypeptide(L)'
;MIVPYMEQIDPNDLLVFARVVAEGSLTAAADKLGLPKSTVSRRLSRLEELLGERLLLRTTRRLNITEFGAALLDHARQLESEVEAVAALAESRQARPSGRLRVSMPSDFANLLLTDMLAAFAALHPAVTLELDLSPRRVDLLGENFDLAIRLGDLPDDALLAARRLAVFPWGLYAAPAYLAEHGEPRAPDDLHRHRALRLLARTGDAIRWNLRCGEQRWEGVPPGSITANSPELLIRFACAGAGITTVPEYFAAPHVQRGELRRVLPDWHPPSIAAWAVFPGRRLMPAKTRAFLDMLQAALGDERHG
;
A
#
# COMPACT_ATOMS: atom_id res chain seq x y z
N MET A 1 -34.34 27.34 -6.20
CA MET A 1 -35.43 26.49 -5.68
C MET A 1 -34.73 25.37 -4.93
N ILE A 2 -34.58 25.52 -3.59
CA ILE A 2 -33.96 24.53 -2.71
C ILE A 2 -34.97 23.40 -2.55
N VAL A 3 -34.55 22.17 -2.87
CA VAL A 3 -35.44 20.98 -2.84
C VAL A 3 -35.84 20.73 -1.37
N PRO A 4 -37.09 20.50 -1.03
CA PRO A 4 -37.60 20.37 0.36
C PRO A 4 -36.88 19.32 1.22
N TYR A 5 -36.26 18.32 0.59
CA TYR A 5 -35.47 17.28 1.27
C TYR A 5 -34.11 17.76 1.82
N MET A 6 -33.50 18.78 1.22
CA MET A 6 -32.18 19.27 1.67
C MET A 6 -32.24 20.04 3.01
N GLU A 7 -33.38 20.58 3.38
CA GLU A 7 -33.55 21.29 4.67
C GLU A 7 -33.70 20.35 5.87
N GLN A 8 -33.91 19.04 5.63
CA GLN A 8 -34.25 18.08 6.70
C GLN A 8 -33.09 17.14 7.10
N ILE A 9 -32.16 16.86 6.18
CA ILE A 9 -31.02 15.94 6.46
C ILE A 9 -29.88 16.75 7.08
N ASP A 10 -29.58 16.46 8.36
CA ASP A 10 -28.39 17.02 9.02
C ASP A 10 -27.14 16.24 8.54
N PRO A 11 -26.15 16.90 7.92
CA PRO A 11 -24.89 16.24 7.51
C PRO A 11 -24.20 15.49 8.65
N ASN A 12 -24.34 15.96 9.90
CA ASN A 12 -23.79 15.27 11.05
C ASN A 12 -24.44 13.91 11.32
N ASP A 13 -25.70 13.70 10.91
CA ASP A 13 -26.37 12.42 11.08
C ASP A 13 -25.81 11.39 10.10
N LEU A 14 -25.38 11.81 8.89
CA LEU A 14 -24.64 10.98 7.91
C LEU A 14 -23.25 10.60 8.45
N LEU A 15 -22.53 11.54 9.05
CA LEU A 15 -21.22 11.28 9.67
C LEU A 15 -21.33 10.31 10.85
N VAL A 16 -22.37 10.47 11.68
CA VAL A 16 -22.68 9.53 12.77
C VAL A 16 -22.97 8.13 12.23
N PHE A 17 -23.77 8.04 11.17
CA PHE A 17 -24.06 6.75 10.50
C PHE A 17 -22.79 6.09 9.97
N ALA A 18 -21.94 6.83 9.23
CA ALA A 18 -20.68 6.30 8.72
C ALA A 18 -19.78 5.76 9.85
N ARG A 19 -19.70 6.49 10.98
CA ARG A 19 -18.93 6.07 12.16
C ARG A 19 -19.51 4.81 12.80
N VAL A 20 -20.82 4.70 12.91
CA VAL A 20 -21.48 3.49 13.48
C VAL A 20 -21.19 2.25 12.63
N VAL A 21 -21.18 2.40 11.30
CA VAL A 21 -20.82 1.29 10.39
C VAL A 21 -19.33 0.93 10.53
N ALA A 22 -18.45 1.92 10.56
CA ALA A 22 -17.00 1.70 10.68
C ALA A 22 -16.60 1.01 11.99
N GLU A 23 -17.24 1.35 13.11
CA GLU A 23 -16.95 0.75 14.43
C GLU A 23 -17.73 -0.54 14.67
N GLY A 24 -18.72 -0.88 13.83
CA GLY A 24 -19.56 -2.07 13.98
C GLY A 24 -20.44 -2.09 15.25
N SER A 25 -20.47 -0.98 16.01
CA SER A 25 -21.14 -0.86 17.28
C SER A 25 -21.55 0.57 17.62
N LEU A 26 -22.80 0.77 18.05
CA LEU A 26 -23.28 2.09 18.55
C LEU A 26 -22.47 2.58 19.75
N THR A 27 -22.01 1.68 20.60
CA THR A 27 -21.23 2.05 21.79
C THR A 27 -19.84 2.51 21.41
N ALA A 28 -19.14 1.72 20.57
CA ALA A 28 -17.81 2.09 20.09
C ALA A 28 -17.84 3.41 19.27
N ALA A 29 -18.86 3.61 18.43
CA ALA A 29 -19.05 4.84 17.70
C ALA A 29 -19.31 6.05 18.64
N ALA A 30 -20.09 5.86 19.69
CA ALA A 30 -20.36 6.89 20.70
C ALA A 30 -19.08 7.32 21.42
N ASP A 31 -18.25 6.36 21.83
CA ASP A 31 -16.97 6.61 22.48
C ASP A 31 -16.01 7.38 21.53
N LYS A 32 -15.96 6.97 20.27
CA LYS A 32 -15.12 7.64 19.25
C LYS A 32 -15.57 9.05 18.90
N LEU A 33 -16.88 9.30 18.94
CA LEU A 33 -17.47 10.62 18.66
C LEU A 33 -17.51 11.53 19.88
N GLY A 34 -17.20 11.01 21.08
CA GLY A 34 -17.35 11.78 22.33
C GLY A 34 -18.83 12.13 22.64
N LEU A 35 -19.77 11.32 22.16
CA LEU A 35 -21.20 11.55 22.32
C LEU A 35 -21.85 10.47 23.21
N PRO A 36 -22.92 10.81 23.94
CA PRO A 36 -23.72 9.78 24.62
C PRO A 36 -24.30 8.78 23.60
N LYS A 37 -24.30 7.49 23.94
CA LYS A 37 -24.90 6.42 23.10
C LYS A 37 -26.35 6.71 22.72
N SER A 38 -27.13 7.28 23.62
CA SER A 38 -28.52 7.70 23.37
C SER A 38 -28.61 8.76 22.26
N THR A 39 -27.66 9.68 22.20
CA THR A 39 -27.57 10.70 21.14
C THR A 39 -27.26 10.06 19.78
N VAL A 40 -26.28 9.16 19.72
CA VAL A 40 -25.94 8.42 18.50
C VAL A 40 -27.14 7.60 17.99
N SER A 41 -27.82 6.87 18.89
CA SER A 41 -29.03 6.10 18.55
C SER A 41 -30.16 6.98 18.02
N ARG A 42 -30.42 8.13 18.68
CA ARG A 42 -31.48 9.07 18.29
C ARG A 42 -31.21 9.70 16.92
N ARG A 43 -29.95 10.13 16.65
CA ARG A 43 -29.56 10.70 15.36
C ARG A 43 -29.72 9.67 14.22
N LEU A 44 -29.30 8.43 14.45
CA LEU A 44 -29.48 7.36 13.48
C LEU A 44 -30.97 7.08 13.20
N SER A 45 -31.81 6.96 14.26
CA SER A 45 -33.25 6.74 14.08
C SER A 45 -33.93 7.89 13.34
N ARG A 46 -33.55 9.16 13.65
CA ARG A 46 -34.04 10.32 12.93
C ARG A 46 -33.68 10.28 11.44
N LEU A 47 -32.43 9.88 11.11
CA LEU A 47 -31.98 9.74 9.72
C LEU A 47 -32.78 8.67 8.99
N GLU A 48 -33.01 7.50 9.60
CA GLU A 48 -33.85 6.42 9.05
C GLU A 48 -35.30 6.88 8.84
N GLU A 49 -35.88 7.62 9.78
CA GLU A 49 -37.23 8.19 9.67
C GLU A 49 -37.34 9.20 8.52
N LEU A 50 -36.36 10.10 8.38
CA LEU A 50 -36.34 11.10 7.29
C LEU A 50 -36.20 10.45 5.91
N LEU A 51 -35.43 9.37 5.82
CA LEU A 51 -35.20 8.64 4.56
C LEU A 51 -36.29 7.63 4.26
N GLY A 52 -37.13 7.30 5.24
CA GLY A 52 -38.22 6.32 5.10
C GLY A 52 -37.75 4.89 5.03
N GLU A 53 -36.44 4.62 5.21
CA GLU A 53 -35.86 3.29 5.13
C GLU A 53 -34.85 3.00 6.25
N ARG A 54 -34.73 1.73 6.61
CA ARG A 54 -33.71 1.29 7.56
C ARG A 54 -32.34 1.24 6.91
N LEU A 55 -31.37 1.82 7.59
CA LEU A 55 -29.96 1.78 7.17
C LEU A 55 -29.22 0.60 7.78
N LEU A 56 -29.65 0.19 9.00
CA LEU A 56 -29.02 -0.87 9.76
C LEU A 56 -30.06 -1.88 10.28
N LEU A 57 -29.75 -3.16 10.11
CA LEU A 57 -30.49 -4.26 10.72
C LEU A 57 -29.83 -4.59 12.06
N ARG A 58 -30.55 -4.35 13.15
CA ARG A 58 -30.10 -4.66 14.50
C ARG A 58 -30.48 -6.10 14.84
N THR A 59 -29.48 -6.97 14.96
CA THR A 59 -29.63 -8.24 15.66
C THR A 59 -28.97 -8.12 17.03
N THR A 60 -29.35 -8.96 17.98
CA THR A 60 -28.77 -8.94 19.34
C THR A 60 -27.28 -9.24 19.38
N ARG A 61 -26.66 -9.66 18.26
CA ARG A 61 -25.24 -10.05 18.16
C ARG A 61 -24.44 -9.35 17.08
N ARG A 62 -25.07 -8.71 16.08
CA ARG A 62 -24.36 -8.02 14.97
C ARG A 62 -25.18 -6.87 14.42
N LEU A 63 -24.45 -5.86 13.96
CA LEU A 63 -24.96 -4.71 13.23
C LEU A 63 -24.69 -4.97 11.75
N ASN A 64 -25.75 -5.21 10.98
CA ASN A 64 -25.64 -5.44 9.54
C ASN A 64 -26.17 -4.22 8.78
N ILE A 65 -25.46 -3.81 7.75
CA ILE A 65 -25.90 -2.73 6.87
C ILE A 65 -26.92 -3.25 5.85
N THR A 66 -27.94 -2.46 5.54
CA THR A 66 -28.89 -2.76 4.47
C THR A 66 -28.30 -2.39 3.10
N GLU A 67 -28.93 -2.82 1.99
CA GLU A 67 -28.52 -2.42 0.63
C GLU A 67 -28.60 -0.89 0.46
N PHE A 68 -29.70 -0.27 0.89
CA PHE A 68 -29.84 1.18 0.89
C PHE A 68 -28.82 1.87 1.83
N GLY A 69 -28.55 1.29 3.00
CA GLY A 69 -27.50 1.75 3.90
C GLY A 69 -26.12 1.71 3.24
N ALA A 70 -25.80 0.66 2.49
CA ALA A 70 -24.53 0.57 1.78
C ALA A 70 -24.37 1.68 0.73
N ALA A 71 -25.41 1.93 -0.09
CA ALA A 71 -25.41 3.03 -1.05
C ALA A 71 -25.27 4.40 -0.34
N LEU A 72 -25.98 4.62 0.77
CA LEU A 72 -25.87 5.86 1.55
C LEU A 72 -24.49 6.02 2.20
N LEU A 73 -23.83 4.93 2.58
CA LEU A 73 -22.51 4.94 3.19
C LEU A 73 -21.46 5.55 2.27
N ASP A 74 -21.55 5.30 0.97
CA ASP A 74 -20.61 5.88 0.00
C ASP A 74 -20.73 7.41 -0.05
N HIS A 75 -21.95 7.94 0.01
CA HIS A 75 -22.18 9.38 0.12
C HIS A 75 -21.72 9.95 1.47
N ALA A 76 -21.96 9.23 2.56
CA ALA A 76 -21.53 9.65 3.89
C ALA A 76 -19.99 9.70 3.99
N ARG A 77 -19.28 8.76 3.36
CA ARG A 77 -17.80 8.76 3.27
C ARG A 77 -17.27 9.91 2.41
N GLN A 78 -17.95 10.26 1.32
CA GLN A 78 -17.58 11.43 0.53
C GLN A 78 -17.70 12.72 1.36
N LEU A 79 -18.78 12.85 2.12
CA LEU A 79 -18.97 13.99 3.04
C LEU A 79 -17.86 14.03 4.10
N GLU A 80 -17.53 12.91 4.74
CA GLU A 80 -16.43 12.80 5.71
C GLU A 80 -15.11 13.26 5.08
N SER A 81 -14.84 12.85 3.85
CA SER A 81 -13.67 13.27 3.08
C SER A 81 -13.62 14.77 2.81
N GLU A 82 -14.76 15.38 2.48
CA GLU A 82 -14.83 16.85 2.26
C GLU A 82 -14.63 17.64 3.57
N VAL A 83 -15.19 17.18 4.67
CA VAL A 83 -14.97 17.79 6.00
C VAL A 83 -13.51 17.70 6.40
N GLU A 84 -12.87 16.55 6.20
CA GLU A 84 -11.43 16.39 6.43
C GLU A 84 -10.58 17.27 5.51
N ALA A 85 -10.98 17.47 4.25
CA ALA A 85 -10.30 18.38 3.34
C ALA A 85 -10.35 19.83 3.81
N VAL A 86 -11.50 20.26 4.36
CA VAL A 86 -11.64 21.60 4.97
C VAL A 86 -10.77 21.72 6.23
N ALA A 87 -10.74 20.69 7.08
CA ALA A 87 -9.86 20.66 8.25
C ALA A 87 -8.38 20.72 7.82
N ALA A 88 -7.98 19.95 6.79
CA ALA A 88 -6.62 20.00 6.23
C ALA A 88 -6.27 21.38 5.63
N LEU A 89 -7.24 22.11 5.08
CA LEU A 89 -7.05 23.49 4.63
C LEU A 89 -6.73 24.43 5.81
N ALA A 90 -7.40 24.23 6.93
CA ALA A 90 -7.13 24.97 8.16
C ALA A 90 -5.76 24.59 8.76
N GLU A 91 -5.43 23.30 8.78
CA GLU A 91 -4.12 22.77 9.23
C GLU A 91 -2.97 23.20 8.30
N SER A 92 -3.19 23.30 6.99
CA SER A 92 -2.15 23.76 6.04
C SER A 92 -1.73 25.21 6.29
N ARG A 93 -2.59 26.01 6.89
CA ARG A 93 -2.24 27.36 7.39
C ARG A 93 -1.47 27.32 8.71
N GLN A 94 -1.49 26.21 9.45
CA GLN A 94 -0.77 26.04 10.74
C GLN A 94 0.51 25.23 10.64
N ALA A 95 1.04 24.97 9.46
CA ALA A 95 2.42 24.56 9.11
C ALA A 95 3.08 23.41 9.88
N ARG A 96 2.41 22.65 10.76
CA ARG A 96 3.02 21.52 11.46
C ARG A 96 2.25 20.23 11.24
N PRO A 97 2.91 19.20 10.65
CA PRO A 97 2.31 17.88 10.54
C PRO A 97 1.93 17.33 11.91
N SER A 98 0.68 16.85 12.08
CA SER A 98 0.19 16.27 13.33
C SER A 98 -0.91 15.24 13.08
N GLY A 99 -1.22 14.45 14.12
CA GLY A 99 -2.26 13.42 14.08
C GLY A 99 -1.77 12.07 13.53
N ARG A 100 -2.71 11.17 13.26
CA ARG A 100 -2.44 9.80 12.82
C ARG A 100 -2.16 9.74 11.32
N LEU A 101 -1.04 9.15 10.92
CA LEU A 101 -0.67 8.86 9.53
C LEU A 101 -0.59 7.34 9.33
N ARG A 102 -1.51 6.80 8.52
CA ARG A 102 -1.55 5.37 8.18
C ARG A 102 -0.99 5.13 6.79
N VAL A 103 0.07 4.33 6.71
CA VAL A 103 0.76 4.02 5.46
C VAL A 103 0.82 2.51 5.27
N SER A 104 0.40 2.03 4.08
CA SER A 104 0.59 0.64 3.68
C SER A 104 1.74 0.54 2.68
N MET A 105 2.66 -0.41 2.89
CA MET A 105 3.79 -0.65 1.98
C MET A 105 4.28 -2.10 2.07
N PRO A 106 4.99 -2.62 1.05
CA PRO A 106 5.64 -3.90 1.14
C PRO A 106 6.70 -3.93 2.26
N SER A 107 6.77 -5.03 3.01
CA SER A 107 7.73 -5.18 4.12
C SER A 107 9.18 -4.98 3.68
N ASP A 108 9.55 -5.55 2.54
CA ASP A 108 10.92 -5.42 2.01
C ASP A 108 11.27 -3.94 1.73
N PHE A 109 10.31 -3.13 1.29
CA PHE A 109 10.49 -1.70 1.08
C PHE A 109 10.77 -0.98 2.40
N ALA A 110 9.99 -1.28 3.44
CA ALA A 110 10.18 -0.68 4.76
C ALA A 110 11.54 -1.07 5.35
N ASN A 111 11.85 -2.38 5.32
CA ASN A 111 13.00 -2.95 6.01
C ASN A 111 14.34 -2.66 5.32
N LEU A 112 14.38 -2.74 3.99
CA LEU A 112 15.62 -2.67 3.22
C LEU A 112 15.90 -1.28 2.65
N LEU A 113 14.88 -0.42 2.53
CA LEU A 113 15.01 0.83 1.79
C LEU A 113 14.63 2.07 2.61
N LEU A 114 13.60 1.97 3.46
CA LEU A 114 13.00 3.16 4.07
C LEU A 114 13.20 3.27 5.58
N THR A 115 13.87 2.34 6.23
CA THR A 115 14.01 2.32 7.70
C THR A 115 14.57 3.65 8.25
N ASP A 116 15.65 4.16 7.66
CA ASP A 116 16.28 5.40 8.10
C ASP A 116 15.38 6.62 7.86
N MET A 117 14.70 6.67 6.72
CA MET A 117 13.74 7.72 6.41
C MET A 117 12.54 7.69 7.36
N LEU A 118 12.01 6.50 7.68
CA LEU A 118 10.90 6.33 8.62
C LEU A 118 11.28 6.78 10.02
N ALA A 119 12.49 6.44 10.48
CA ALA A 119 13.02 6.88 11.76
C ALA A 119 13.23 8.41 11.79
N ALA A 120 13.80 8.98 10.73
CA ALA A 120 13.98 10.42 10.59
C ALA A 120 12.63 11.16 10.55
N PHE A 121 11.63 10.64 9.85
CA PHE A 121 10.29 11.21 9.81
C PHE A 121 9.65 11.25 11.21
N ALA A 122 9.72 10.15 11.95
CA ALA A 122 9.18 10.08 13.30
C ALA A 122 9.88 11.07 14.27
N ALA A 123 11.19 11.24 14.14
CA ALA A 123 11.94 12.20 14.93
C ALA A 123 11.62 13.67 14.57
N LEU A 124 11.45 13.96 13.28
CA LEU A 124 11.18 15.33 12.79
C LEU A 124 9.72 15.76 13.08
N HIS A 125 8.80 14.82 13.12
CA HIS A 125 7.35 15.07 13.28
C HIS A 125 6.78 14.35 14.52
N PRO A 126 7.22 14.68 15.75
CA PRO A 126 6.80 13.96 16.96
C PRO A 126 5.29 14.09 17.29
N ALA A 127 4.59 15.04 16.67
CA ALA A 127 3.14 15.16 16.77
C ALA A 127 2.37 14.24 15.80
N VAL A 128 3.08 13.48 14.95
CA VAL A 128 2.48 12.50 14.05
C VAL A 128 2.61 11.09 14.64
N THR A 129 1.49 10.40 14.79
CA THR A 129 1.48 8.96 15.10
C THR A 129 1.56 8.19 13.78
N LEU A 130 2.73 7.64 13.45
CA LEU A 130 2.96 6.87 12.24
C LEU A 130 2.52 5.41 12.45
N GLU A 131 1.58 4.93 11.62
CA GLU A 131 1.11 3.54 11.61
C GLU A 131 1.44 2.89 10.27
N LEU A 132 2.21 1.81 10.30
CA LEU A 132 2.67 1.09 9.12
C LEU A 132 1.96 -0.26 9.01
N ASP A 133 1.30 -0.49 7.87
CA ASP A 133 0.80 -1.82 7.48
C ASP A 133 1.77 -2.40 6.43
N LEU A 134 2.53 -3.39 6.85
CA LEU A 134 3.54 -4.07 6.02
C LEU A 134 3.00 -5.37 5.42
N SER A 135 1.69 -5.56 5.44
CA SER A 135 1.06 -6.75 4.87
C SER A 135 1.17 -6.77 3.33
N PRO A 136 1.28 -7.96 2.71
CA PRO A 136 1.37 -8.08 1.25
C PRO A 136 0.03 -7.85 0.54
N ARG A 137 -1.06 -7.66 1.29
CA ARG A 137 -2.39 -7.43 0.72
C ARG A 137 -2.52 -6.03 0.13
N ARG A 138 -3.41 -5.88 -0.83
CA ARG A 138 -3.83 -4.56 -1.28
C ARG A 138 -4.90 -4.03 -0.33
N VAL A 139 -4.58 -2.97 0.39
CA VAL A 139 -5.55 -2.28 1.26
C VAL A 139 -6.53 -1.46 0.42
N ASP A 140 -7.77 -1.37 0.86
CA ASP A 140 -8.72 -0.37 0.40
C ASP A 140 -8.40 0.95 1.09
N LEU A 141 -7.76 1.88 0.37
CA LEU A 141 -7.29 3.14 0.93
C LEU A 141 -8.43 3.95 1.58
N LEU A 142 -9.58 4.01 0.92
CA LEU A 142 -10.72 4.80 1.40
C LEU A 142 -11.50 4.05 2.48
N GLY A 143 -11.85 2.79 2.21
CA GLY A 143 -12.63 1.98 3.13
C GLY A 143 -11.95 1.65 4.45
N GLU A 144 -10.61 1.55 4.43
CA GLU A 144 -9.81 1.24 5.62
C GLU A 144 -9.11 2.49 6.20
N ASN A 145 -9.37 3.69 5.69
CA ASN A 145 -8.79 4.97 6.15
C ASN A 145 -7.25 4.98 6.14
N PHE A 146 -6.62 4.54 5.04
CA PHE A 146 -5.20 4.76 4.83
C PHE A 146 -4.96 6.13 4.18
N ASP A 147 -3.94 6.85 4.65
CA ASP A 147 -3.54 8.14 4.09
C ASP A 147 -2.70 7.99 2.83
N LEU A 148 -1.91 6.90 2.75
CA LEU A 148 -0.99 6.63 1.64
C LEU A 148 -0.69 5.13 1.54
N ALA A 149 -0.46 4.65 0.31
CA ALA A 149 0.10 3.33 0.09
C ALA A 149 1.25 3.38 -0.91
N ILE A 150 2.32 2.62 -0.65
CA ILE A 150 3.38 2.35 -1.62
C ILE A 150 2.99 1.10 -2.41
N ARG A 151 3.02 1.20 -3.73
CA ARG A 151 2.67 0.11 -4.64
C ARG A 151 3.78 -0.08 -5.68
N LEU A 152 4.02 -1.33 -6.04
CA LEU A 152 5.00 -1.72 -7.05
C LEU A 152 4.29 -2.27 -8.29
N GLY A 153 4.82 -1.96 -9.47
CA GLY A 153 4.30 -2.38 -10.77
C GLY A 153 3.15 -1.52 -11.28
N ASP A 154 2.28 -2.13 -12.07
CA ASP A 154 1.17 -1.44 -12.70
C ASP A 154 0.07 -1.11 -11.69
N LEU A 155 -0.49 0.08 -11.84
CA LEU A 155 -1.63 0.54 -11.07
C LEU A 155 -2.91 0.32 -11.88
N PRO A 156 -3.99 -0.19 -11.27
CA PRO A 156 -5.29 -0.16 -11.90
C PRO A 156 -5.78 1.29 -11.98
N ASP A 157 -6.56 1.58 -12.99
CA ASP A 157 -7.30 2.83 -13.08
C ASP A 157 -8.31 2.89 -11.94
N ASP A 158 -8.19 3.92 -11.12
CA ASP A 158 -9.11 4.23 -10.03
C ASP A 158 -9.28 5.75 -9.97
N ALA A 159 -10.47 6.22 -10.34
CA ALA A 159 -10.78 7.64 -10.45
C ALA A 159 -10.76 8.37 -9.08
N LEU A 160 -10.83 7.64 -7.97
CA LEU A 160 -10.84 8.20 -6.61
C LEU A 160 -9.43 8.32 -6.01
N LEU A 161 -8.43 7.71 -6.66
CA LEU A 161 -7.07 7.68 -6.17
C LEU A 161 -6.15 8.51 -7.07
N ALA A 162 -5.23 9.21 -6.45
CA ALA A 162 -4.10 9.83 -7.13
C ALA A 162 -2.85 8.97 -6.95
N ALA A 163 -1.99 8.97 -7.96
CA ALA A 163 -0.74 8.24 -7.90
C ALA A 163 0.44 9.15 -8.31
N ARG A 164 1.55 9.02 -7.57
CA ARG A 164 2.80 9.70 -7.86
C ARG A 164 3.91 8.67 -7.98
N ARG A 165 4.61 8.67 -9.11
CA ARG A 165 5.76 7.79 -9.30
C ARG A 165 6.91 8.24 -8.40
N LEU A 166 7.43 7.33 -7.60
CA LEU A 166 8.52 7.56 -6.66
C LEU A 166 9.88 7.25 -7.30
N ALA A 167 10.01 6.05 -7.83
CA ALA A 167 11.23 5.55 -8.44
C ALA A 167 10.94 4.44 -9.44
N VAL A 168 11.96 4.04 -10.19
CA VAL A 168 11.95 2.84 -11.04
C VAL A 168 13.14 1.99 -10.64
N PHE A 169 12.88 0.73 -10.29
CA PHE A 169 13.88 -0.22 -9.83
C PHE A 169 14.24 -1.19 -10.94
N PRO A 170 15.50 -1.21 -11.40
CA PRO A 170 16.01 -2.26 -12.26
C PRO A 170 16.08 -3.57 -11.48
N TRP A 171 15.92 -4.67 -12.20
CA TRP A 171 15.99 -6.03 -11.66
C TRP A 171 17.13 -6.81 -12.31
N GLY A 172 17.64 -7.76 -11.58
CA GLY A 172 18.68 -8.64 -12.06
C GLY A 172 18.50 -10.09 -11.58
N LEU A 173 19.29 -10.99 -12.14
CA LEU A 173 19.37 -12.38 -11.70
C LEU A 173 20.60 -12.52 -10.80
N TYR A 174 20.45 -13.26 -9.69
CA TYR A 174 21.52 -13.43 -8.69
C TYR A 174 21.55 -14.84 -8.15
N ALA A 175 22.77 -15.32 -7.87
CA ALA A 175 23.03 -16.59 -7.19
C ALA A 175 24.30 -16.49 -6.35
N ALA A 176 24.44 -17.36 -5.35
CA ALA A 176 25.69 -17.46 -4.58
C ALA A 176 26.82 -18.02 -5.46
N PRO A 177 28.08 -17.55 -5.28
CA PRO A 177 29.24 -18.11 -5.97
C PRO A 177 29.40 -19.63 -5.77
N ALA A 178 29.10 -20.13 -4.57
CA ALA A 178 29.13 -21.54 -4.26
C ALA A 178 28.14 -22.37 -5.09
N TYR A 179 26.91 -21.86 -5.26
CA TYR A 179 25.93 -22.52 -6.12
C TYR A 179 26.39 -22.59 -7.58
N LEU A 180 26.96 -21.49 -8.09
CA LEU A 180 27.45 -21.43 -9.46
C LEU A 180 28.69 -22.34 -9.68
N ALA A 181 29.54 -22.51 -8.67
CA ALA A 181 30.66 -23.41 -8.72
C ALA A 181 30.22 -24.88 -8.81
N GLU A 182 29.14 -25.27 -8.14
CA GLU A 182 28.60 -26.63 -8.13
C GLU A 182 27.75 -26.95 -9.37
N HIS A 183 26.92 -25.99 -9.81
CA HIS A 183 25.92 -26.25 -10.86
C HIS A 183 26.27 -25.61 -12.22
N GLY A 184 27.42 -24.93 -12.31
CA GLY A 184 27.81 -24.17 -13.48
C GLY A 184 27.18 -22.79 -13.53
N GLU A 185 27.72 -21.91 -14.38
CA GLU A 185 27.16 -20.57 -14.62
C GLU A 185 26.33 -20.59 -15.91
N PRO A 186 25.06 -20.18 -15.90
CA PRO A 186 24.27 -20.10 -17.12
C PRO A 186 24.87 -19.05 -18.05
N ARG A 187 25.01 -19.36 -19.32
CA ARG A 187 25.54 -18.49 -20.37
C ARG A 187 24.46 -17.90 -21.26
N ALA A 188 23.29 -18.52 -21.28
CA ALA A 188 22.11 -18.09 -21.99
C ALA A 188 20.85 -18.33 -21.13
N PRO A 189 19.74 -17.61 -21.36
CA PRO A 189 18.52 -17.82 -20.59
C PRO A 189 17.96 -19.24 -20.65
N ASP A 190 18.17 -19.96 -21.74
CA ASP A 190 17.74 -21.36 -21.87
C ASP A 190 18.46 -22.30 -20.89
N ASP A 191 19.67 -21.96 -20.45
CA ASP A 191 20.37 -22.73 -19.42
C ASP A 191 19.64 -22.70 -18.08
N LEU A 192 18.81 -21.67 -17.82
CA LEU A 192 18.01 -21.57 -16.60
C LEU A 192 17.09 -22.76 -16.37
N HIS A 193 16.72 -23.50 -17.41
CA HIS A 193 15.95 -24.75 -17.28
C HIS A 193 16.71 -25.87 -16.54
N ARG A 194 18.04 -25.75 -16.41
CA ARG A 194 18.89 -26.70 -15.67
C ARG A 194 19.22 -26.22 -14.26
N HIS A 195 18.78 -25.01 -13.89
CA HIS A 195 19.03 -24.41 -12.59
C HIS A 195 17.79 -24.40 -11.71
N ARG A 196 18.01 -24.34 -10.40
CA ARG A 196 16.92 -24.17 -9.42
C ARG A 196 16.53 -22.72 -9.35
N ALA A 197 15.29 -22.38 -9.68
CA ALA A 197 14.76 -21.04 -9.56
C ALA A 197 14.12 -20.81 -8.18
N LEU A 198 14.47 -19.70 -7.57
CA LEU A 198 13.80 -19.14 -6.39
C LEU A 198 12.81 -18.10 -6.90
N ARG A 199 11.53 -18.41 -6.87
CA ARG A 199 10.51 -17.68 -7.62
C ARG A 199 9.70 -16.75 -6.74
N LEU A 200 9.48 -15.55 -7.22
CA LEU A 200 8.57 -14.62 -6.59
C LEU A 200 7.13 -15.00 -6.91
N LEU A 201 6.26 -14.98 -5.92
CA LEU A 201 4.81 -15.13 -6.08
C LEU A 201 4.18 -13.81 -6.51
N ALA A 202 3.37 -13.88 -7.56
CA ALA A 202 2.43 -12.83 -7.87
C ALA A 202 1.30 -12.78 -6.82
N ARG A 203 0.54 -11.69 -6.82
CA ARG A 203 -0.61 -11.56 -5.92
C ARG A 203 -1.74 -12.55 -6.21
N THR A 204 -1.78 -13.11 -7.40
CA THR A 204 -2.69 -14.20 -7.78
C THR A 204 -2.35 -15.54 -7.12
N GLY A 205 -1.16 -15.64 -6.49
CA GLY A 205 -0.64 -16.88 -5.93
C GLY A 205 0.22 -17.68 -6.91
N ASP A 206 0.31 -17.25 -8.17
CA ASP A 206 1.13 -17.91 -9.18
C ASP A 206 2.59 -17.46 -9.08
N ALA A 207 3.52 -18.33 -9.47
CA ALA A 207 4.91 -17.93 -9.63
C ALA A 207 5.05 -16.97 -10.82
N ILE A 208 5.72 -15.84 -10.59
CA ILE A 208 5.96 -14.85 -11.64
C ILE A 208 6.85 -15.48 -12.71
N ARG A 209 6.42 -15.37 -13.98
CA ARG A 209 7.22 -15.76 -15.14
C ARG A 209 8.42 -14.83 -15.27
N TRP A 210 9.56 -15.39 -15.60
CA TRP A 210 10.74 -14.59 -15.86
C TRP A 210 10.72 -14.11 -17.32
N ASN A 211 10.70 -12.78 -17.47
CA ASN A 211 10.81 -12.12 -18.76
C ASN A 211 12.16 -11.42 -18.81
N LEU A 212 13.02 -11.83 -19.73
CA LEU A 212 14.37 -11.30 -19.86
C LEU A 212 14.53 -10.64 -21.23
N ARG A 213 15.28 -9.54 -21.28
CA ARG A 213 15.58 -8.80 -22.49
C ARG A 213 17.06 -8.50 -22.58
N CYS A 214 17.61 -8.67 -23.81
CA CYS A 214 18.97 -8.27 -24.18
C CYS A 214 18.90 -7.64 -25.57
N GLY A 215 18.93 -6.30 -25.66
CA GLY A 215 18.63 -5.58 -26.90
C GLY A 215 17.25 -5.95 -27.45
N GLU A 216 17.21 -6.43 -28.70
CA GLU A 216 15.98 -6.92 -29.36
C GLU A 216 15.59 -8.35 -28.96
N GLN A 217 16.48 -9.08 -28.32
CA GLN A 217 16.22 -10.46 -27.92
C GLN A 217 15.31 -10.48 -26.69
N ARG A 218 14.41 -11.47 -26.69
CA ARG A 218 13.46 -11.68 -25.58
C ARG A 218 13.44 -13.16 -25.23
N TRP A 219 13.38 -13.43 -23.94
CA TRP A 219 13.19 -14.76 -23.41
C TRP A 219 12.11 -14.71 -22.33
N GLU A 220 11.22 -15.68 -22.35
CA GLU A 220 10.18 -15.82 -21.34
C GLU A 220 10.10 -17.28 -20.89
N GLY A 221 10.09 -17.50 -19.58
CA GLY A 221 10.05 -18.85 -19.04
C GLY A 221 9.66 -18.90 -17.57
N VAL A 222 9.42 -20.12 -17.12
CA VAL A 222 9.25 -20.48 -15.71
C VAL A 222 10.29 -21.54 -15.39
N PRO A 223 11.53 -21.16 -15.02
CA PRO A 223 12.56 -22.13 -14.69
C PRO A 223 12.12 -23.04 -13.53
N PRO A 224 12.57 -24.31 -13.47
CA PRO A 224 12.17 -25.23 -12.43
C PRO A 224 12.66 -24.76 -11.06
N GLY A 225 11.84 -24.98 -10.03
CA GLY A 225 12.20 -24.60 -8.65
C GLY A 225 11.14 -25.03 -7.68
N SER A 226 11.56 -25.42 -6.49
CA SER A 226 10.70 -25.89 -5.41
C SER A 226 10.38 -24.79 -4.39
N ILE A 227 11.02 -23.62 -4.49
CA ILE A 227 10.86 -22.51 -3.55
C ILE A 227 10.16 -21.35 -4.25
N THR A 228 9.05 -20.95 -3.69
CA THR A 228 8.30 -19.75 -4.08
C THR A 228 7.97 -18.94 -2.83
N ALA A 229 8.16 -17.61 -2.88
CA ALA A 229 7.83 -16.72 -1.77
C ALA A 229 7.33 -15.38 -2.32
N ASN A 230 6.58 -14.66 -1.52
CA ASN A 230 6.12 -13.29 -1.81
C ASN A 230 7.01 -12.20 -1.22
N SER A 231 8.20 -12.56 -0.74
CA SER A 231 9.22 -11.66 -0.18
C SER A 231 10.52 -11.75 -0.96
N PRO A 232 10.91 -10.71 -1.71
CA PRO A 232 12.23 -10.60 -2.33
C PRO A 232 13.37 -10.77 -1.33
N GLU A 233 13.25 -10.21 -0.12
CA GLU A 233 14.27 -10.36 0.94
C GLU A 233 14.52 -11.84 1.27
N LEU A 234 13.45 -12.62 1.45
CA LEU A 234 13.58 -14.03 1.75
C LEU A 234 14.23 -14.80 0.59
N LEU A 235 13.88 -14.47 -0.66
CA LEU A 235 14.49 -15.08 -1.85
C LEU A 235 15.97 -14.76 -1.95
N ILE A 236 16.40 -13.53 -1.60
CA ILE A 236 17.81 -13.16 -1.51
C ILE A 236 18.54 -14.04 -0.49
N ARG A 237 17.98 -14.20 0.71
CA ARG A 237 18.57 -15.05 1.76
C ARG A 237 18.73 -16.49 1.33
N PHE A 238 17.75 -17.06 0.63
CA PHE A 238 17.86 -18.38 0.02
C PHE A 238 18.95 -18.44 -1.06
N ALA A 239 19.04 -17.40 -1.89
CA ALA A 239 20.09 -17.33 -2.90
C ALA A 239 21.48 -17.26 -2.27
N CYS A 240 21.69 -16.44 -1.22
CA CYS A 240 22.93 -16.39 -0.46
C CYS A 240 23.30 -17.74 0.18
N ALA A 241 22.30 -18.51 0.61
CA ALA A 241 22.48 -19.86 1.15
C ALA A 241 22.74 -20.93 0.06
N GLY A 242 22.85 -20.54 -1.22
CA GLY A 242 23.15 -21.48 -2.32
C GLY A 242 21.94 -22.31 -2.78
N ALA A 243 20.72 -21.90 -2.49
CA ALA A 243 19.52 -22.68 -2.84
C ALA A 243 19.15 -22.57 -4.32
N GLY A 244 19.66 -21.57 -5.07
CA GLY A 244 19.37 -21.40 -6.48
C GLY A 244 19.60 -19.98 -7.00
N ILE A 245 18.99 -19.69 -8.15
CA ILE A 245 19.01 -18.38 -8.81
C ILE A 245 17.69 -17.67 -8.51
N THR A 246 17.75 -16.37 -8.17
CA THR A 246 16.57 -15.52 -7.97
C THR A 246 16.59 -14.31 -8.88
N THR A 247 15.41 -13.74 -9.15
CA THR A 247 15.26 -12.39 -9.72
C THR A 247 14.76 -11.44 -8.66
N VAL A 248 15.49 -10.35 -8.42
CA VAL A 248 15.18 -9.36 -7.40
C VAL A 248 15.63 -7.96 -7.84
N PRO A 249 15.11 -6.88 -7.22
CA PRO A 249 15.61 -5.54 -7.46
C PRO A 249 17.14 -5.46 -7.24
N GLU A 250 17.84 -4.80 -8.14
CA GLU A 250 19.31 -4.64 -8.07
C GLU A 250 19.72 -3.97 -6.76
N TYR A 251 18.96 -2.98 -6.33
CA TYR A 251 19.19 -2.28 -5.07
C TYR A 251 19.20 -3.22 -3.85
N PHE A 252 18.28 -4.18 -3.79
CA PHE A 252 18.23 -5.13 -2.68
C PHE A 252 19.38 -6.14 -2.73
N ALA A 253 19.85 -6.50 -3.92
CA ALA A 253 20.96 -7.42 -4.11
C ALA A 253 22.33 -6.76 -3.88
N ALA A 254 22.45 -5.44 -4.10
CA ALA A 254 23.72 -4.72 -4.10
C ALA A 254 24.58 -4.93 -2.82
N PRO A 255 24.04 -4.86 -1.59
CA PRO A 255 24.83 -5.10 -0.39
C PRO A 255 25.41 -6.53 -0.32
N HIS A 256 24.67 -7.50 -0.83
CA HIS A 256 25.09 -8.90 -0.86
C HIS A 256 26.15 -9.16 -1.96
N VAL A 257 26.05 -8.45 -3.07
CA VAL A 257 27.07 -8.47 -4.13
C VAL A 257 28.38 -7.85 -3.65
N GLN A 258 28.30 -6.72 -2.95
CA GLN A 258 29.48 -6.06 -2.37
C GLN A 258 30.21 -6.94 -1.34
N ARG A 259 29.48 -7.77 -0.58
CA ARG A 259 30.06 -8.72 0.38
C ARG A 259 30.50 -10.04 -0.27
N GLY A 260 30.30 -10.20 -1.59
CA GLY A 260 30.63 -11.45 -2.29
C GLY A 260 29.70 -12.63 -1.99
N GLU A 261 28.56 -12.37 -1.32
CA GLU A 261 27.53 -13.38 -1.01
C GLU A 261 26.72 -13.77 -2.23
N LEU A 262 26.51 -12.80 -3.13
CA LEU A 262 25.82 -12.98 -4.40
C LEU A 262 26.67 -12.49 -5.57
N ARG A 263 26.43 -13.09 -6.73
CA ARG A 263 26.96 -12.65 -8.01
C ARG A 263 25.81 -12.50 -9.00
N ARG A 264 25.89 -11.47 -9.86
CA ARG A 264 24.94 -11.28 -10.95
C ARG A 264 25.14 -12.39 -11.98
N VAL A 265 24.03 -12.94 -12.44
CA VAL A 265 23.96 -14.02 -13.44
C VAL A 265 23.34 -13.43 -14.70
N LEU A 266 23.82 -13.83 -15.87
CA LEU A 266 23.36 -13.30 -17.17
C LEU A 266 23.34 -11.76 -17.18
N PRO A 267 24.46 -11.07 -17.00
CA PRO A 267 24.50 -9.62 -16.77
C PRO A 267 23.91 -8.78 -17.93
N ASP A 268 23.93 -9.32 -19.15
CA ASP A 268 23.38 -8.67 -20.35
C ASP A 268 21.85 -8.84 -20.48
N TRP A 269 21.26 -9.70 -19.67
CA TRP A 269 19.85 -10.01 -19.68
C TRP A 269 19.15 -9.36 -18.48
N HIS A 270 18.18 -8.51 -18.79
CA HIS A 270 17.50 -7.71 -17.77
C HIS A 270 16.02 -8.08 -17.68
N PRO A 271 15.52 -8.42 -16.49
CA PRO A 271 14.08 -8.39 -16.23
C PRO A 271 13.53 -6.97 -16.42
N PRO A 272 12.22 -6.80 -16.68
CA PRO A 272 11.60 -5.47 -16.73
C PRO A 272 11.79 -4.72 -15.41
N SER A 273 12.16 -3.44 -15.53
CA SER A 273 12.18 -2.57 -14.35
C SER A 273 10.77 -2.34 -13.81
N ILE A 274 10.65 -2.22 -12.49
CA ILE A 274 9.37 -2.05 -11.80
C ILE A 274 9.30 -0.66 -11.19
N ALA A 275 8.23 0.08 -11.52
CA ALA A 275 7.96 1.38 -10.93
C ALA A 275 7.39 1.23 -9.51
N ALA A 276 7.84 2.09 -8.60
CA ALA A 276 7.23 2.30 -7.29
C ALA A 276 6.37 3.56 -7.34
N TRP A 277 5.21 3.48 -6.74
CA TRP A 277 4.21 4.54 -6.71
C TRP A 277 3.77 4.82 -5.28
N ALA A 278 3.63 6.09 -4.94
CA ALA A 278 2.80 6.53 -3.83
C ALA A 278 1.37 6.70 -4.35
N VAL A 279 0.44 5.98 -3.75
CA VAL A 279 -1.00 6.04 -4.06
C VAL A 279 -1.73 6.59 -2.86
N PHE A 280 -2.59 7.58 -3.05
CA PHE A 280 -3.31 8.25 -1.99
C PHE A 280 -4.67 8.73 -2.49
N PRO A 281 -5.65 8.99 -1.60
CA PRO A 281 -6.95 9.53 -1.99
C PRO A 281 -6.79 10.80 -2.82
N GLY A 282 -7.48 10.87 -3.97
CA GLY A 282 -7.46 12.00 -4.90
C GLY A 282 -8.17 13.24 -4.36
N ARG A 283 -7.84 13.66 -3.13
CA ARG A 283 -8.42 14.81 -2.45
C ARG A 283 -7.90 16.10 -3.06
N ARG A 284 -8.74 17.12 -3.12
CA ARG A 284 -8.38 18.46 -3.58
C ARG A 284 -7.26 19.09 -2.74
N LEU A 285 -7.15 18.71 -1.48
CA LEU A 285 -6.14 19.17 -0.52
C LEU A 285 -5.55 17.97 0.23
N MET A 286 -4.24 17.82 0.13
CA MET A 286 -3.50 16.78 0.83
C MET A 286 -3.17 17.28 2.27
N PRO A 287 -3.44 16.47 3.32
CA PRO A 287 -3.06 16.80 4.69
C PRO A 287 -1.56 17.05 4.83
N ALA A 288 -1.17 17.97 5.73
CA ALA A 288 0.23 18.35 5.94
C ALA A 288 1.11 17.14 6.31
N LYS A 289 0.61 16.23 7.16
CA LYS A 289 1.30 14.98 7.54
C LYS A 289 1.60 14.08 6.34
N THR A 290 0.63 13.92 5.43
CA THR A 290 0.77 13.09 4.23
C THR A 290 1.73 13.73 3.24
N ARG A 291 1.67 15.06 3.08
CA ARG A 291 2.58 15.82 2.22
C ARG A 291 4.01 15.71 2.71
N ALA A 292 4.26 15.99 4.01
CA ALA A 292 5.58 15.90 4.61
C ALA A 292 6.18 14.49 4.45
N PHE A 293 5.37 13.45 4.66
CA PHE A 293 5.81 12.07 4.45
C PHE A 293 6.16 11.79 2.99
N LEU A 294 5.32 12.24 2.05
CA LEU A 294 5.54 12.05 0.62
C LEU A 294 6.80 12.79 0.13
N ASP A 295 7.06 13.99 0.65
CA ASP A 295 8.24 14.77 0.29
C ASP A 295 9.52 14.09 0.80
N MET A 296 9.54 13.60 2.04
CA MET A 296 10.67 12.82 2.59
C MET A 296 10.87 11.50 1.83
N LEU A 297 9.78 10.82 1.48
CA LEU A 297 9.82 9.59 0.70
C LEU A 297 10.42 9.83 -0.69
N GLN A 298 10.08 10.94 -1.33
CA GLN A 298 10.67 11.32 -2.62
C GLN A 298 12.14 11.68 -2.53
N ALA A 299 12.53 12.42 -1.48
CA ALA A 299 13.94 12.72 -1.24
C ALA A 299 14.73 11.42 -1.07
N ALA A 300 14.29 10.51 -0.19
CA ALA A 300 14.95 9.24 0.06
C ALA A 300 15.09 8.36 -1.20
N LEU A 301 14.07 8.33 -2.07
CA LEU A 301 14.09 7.51 -3.29
C LEU A 301 14.65 8.26 -4.51
N GLY A 302 14.75 9.59 -4.45
CA GLY A 302 15.27 10.44 -5.53
C GLY A 302 16.79 10.55 -5.55
N ASP A 303 17.43 10.59 -4.38
CA ASP A 303 18.90 10.71 -4.24
C ASP A 303 19.65 9.44 -4.69
N GLU A 304 18.97 8.29 -4.74
CA GLU A 304 19.57 7.01 -5.13
C GLU A 304 19.73 6.80 -6.65
N ARG A 305 19.42 7.80 -7.48
CA ARG A 305 19.60 7.72 -8.95
C ARG A 305 21.04 7.99 -9.42
N HIS A 306 21.99 8.30 -8.52
CA HIS A 306 23.33 8.77 -8.88
C HIS A 306 24.48 8.01 -8.18
N GLY A 307 24.23 6.76 -7.76
CA GLY A 307 25.28 5.88 -7.19
C GLY A 307 25.56 4.67 -8.08
#